data_4cf699c286b79b5794ea3e3bc60ccf0a
#
_entry.id   4cf699c286b79b5794ea3e3bc60ccf0a
#
_cell.length_a   1.000
_cell.length_b   1.000
_cell.length_c   1.000
_cell.angle_alpha   90.00
_cell.angle_beta   90.00
_cell.angle_gamma   90.00
#
_symmetry.space_group_name_H-M   'P 1'
#
loop_
_entity.id
_entity.type
_entity.pdbx_description
1 polymer ?
#
loop_
_entity_poly.entity_id
_entity_poly.type
_entity_poly.pdbx_seq_one_letter_code
_entity_poly.pdbx_strand_id
1 'polypeptide(L)'
;MDYKEYKVQDFLGDEYFVSWVIDEDPAATQFWEKWLSANPEKRLEVERAKELIKSVNYKYTDKLTDTEYSQIFERLLRADEAAASPSGNRYKRLAYGIAAAIALLIVALIGYQETYEPVEELAIQQVEVSTELGQRKTIKLPDGSIVKLNIGSSLEFPERFEMATRTVKLTGEGYFDVAEDKSKPFIIQSGGLFTEVLGTSFNLCAYPELDSITVSVVTGRVKISNESGVHQVLSPADMGIYSRQTQSILKTKYDEDILAWYSGILIIENKPLPEVFSQLERWYGVEFEIADGVNLEGTYSGRYQNKSLELILEGISTTSHINYSIDNKKIRIYE
;
A
#
# COMPACT_ATOMS: atom_id res chain seq x y z
N MET A 1 9.56 -29.24 15.74
CA MET A 1 9.57 -28.19 14.70
C MET A 1 9.04 -28.81 13.42
N ASP A 2 8.17 -28.12 12.68
CA ASP A 2 7.63 -28.64 11.41
C ASP A 2 8.42 -28.00 10.26
N TYR A 3 9.42 -28.72 9.76
CA TYR A 3 10.30 -28.28 8.66
C TYR A 3 9.58 -28.20 7.31
N LYS A 4 8.31 -28.60 7.20
CA LYS A 4 7.50 -28.51 5.97
C LYS A 4 7.17 -27.06 5.62
N GLU A 5 7.09 -26.18 6.61
CA GLU A 5 6.80 -24.76 6.40
C GLU A 5 8.06 -23.92 6.17
N TYR A 6 9.26 -24.50 6.34
CA TYR A 6 10.53 -23.80 6.16
C TYR A 6 10.71 -23.32 4.72
N LYS A 7 11.10 -22.05 4.59
CA LYS A 7 11.64 -21.43 3.37
C LYS A 7 13.16 -21.44 3.42
N VAL A 8 13.81 -21.07 2.33
CA VAL A 8 15.28 -20.99 2.25
C VAL A 8 15.92 -20.25 3.42
N GLN A 9 15.31 -19.14 3.86
CA GLN A 9 15.82 -18.32 4.97
C GLN A 9 15.77 -19.04 6.32
N ASP A 10 14.76 -19.85 6.54
CA ASP A 10 14.58 -20.59 7.80
C ASP A 10 15.64 -21.70 7.93
N PHE A 11 15.99 -22.38 6.82
CA PHE A 11 17.08 -23.34 6.77
C PHE A 11 18.45 -22.70 7.02
N LEU A 12 18.68 -21.44 6.58
CA LEU A 12 19.94 -20.74 6.84
C LEU A 12 20.15 -20.40 8.32
N GLY A 13 19.05 -20.24 9.08
CA GLY A 13 19.07 -19.96 10.52
C GLY A 13 19.00 -21.20 11.42
N ASP A 14 18.83 -22.41 10.86
CA ASP A 14 18.71 -23.64 11.63
C ASP A 14 20.09 -24.27 11.87
N GLU A 15 20.56 -24.26 13.11
CA GLU A 15 21.89 -24.76 13.50
C GLU A 15 22.08 -26.23 13.12
N TYR A 16 21.04 -27.06 13.19
CA TYR A 16 21.12 -28.48 12.87
C TYR A 16 21.19 -28.71 11.35
N PHE A 17 20.57 -27.84 10.55
CA PHE A 17 20.72 -27.85 9.10
C PHE A 17 22.08 -27.34 8.66
N VAL A 18 22.59 -26.29 9.30
CA VAL A 18 23.91 -25.72 9.00
C VAL A 18 25.02 -26.72 9.32
N SER A 19 24.94 -27.45 10.46
CA SER A 19 25.91 -28.48 10.82
C SER A 19 25.94 -29.66 9.84
N TRP A 20 24.78 -30.02 9.25
CA TRP A 20 24.72 -31.00 8.17
C TRP A 20 25.49 -30.55 6.92
N VAL A 21 25.41 -29.26 6.57
CA VAL A 21 26.00 -28.73 5.33
C VAL A 21 27.49 -28.42 5.46
N ILE A 22 27.94 -27.97 6.66
CA ILE A 22 29.32 -27.53 6.91
C ILE A 22 30.16 -28.65 7.51
N ASP A 23 29.65 -29.31 8.56
CA ASP A 23 30.42 -30.24 9.37
C ASP A 23 30.24 -31.71 8.95
N GLU A 24 29.30 -31.95 8.00
CA GLU A 24 28.91 -33.29 7.53
C GLU A 24 28.56 -34.22 8.71
N ASP A 25 27.96 -33.68 9.80
CA ASP A 25 27.58 -34.43 10.96
C ASP A 25 26.79 -35.69 10.58
N PRO A 26 27.24 -36.90 10.92
CA PRO A 26 26.59 -38.17 10.55
C PRO A 26 25.12 -38.25 11.03
N ALA A 27 24.79 -37.71 12.19
CA ALA A 27 23.44 -37.75 12.74
C ALA A 27 22.51 -36.79 11.99
N ALA A 28 22.98 -35.59 11.71
CA ALA A 28 22.27 -34.61 10.91
C ALA A 28 22.08 -35.08 9.46
N THR A 29 23.10 -35.70 8.88
CA THR A 29 23.05 -36.28 7.51
C THR A 29 21.95 -37.33 7.42
N GLN A 30 21.94 -38.32 8.34
CA GLN A 30 20.93 -39.37 8.36
C GLN A 30 19.51 -38.81 8.52
N PHE A 31 19.35 -37.79 9.35
CA PHE A 31 18.06 -37.12 9.57
C PHE A 31 17.58 -36.42 8.31
N TRP A 32 18.39 -35.54 7.74
CA TRP A 32 17.99 -34.70 6.60
C TRP A 32 17.79 -35.48 5.31
N GLU A 33 18.59 -36.52 5.04
CA GLU A 33 18.38 -37.41 3.90
C GLU A 33 17.06 -38.18 4.01
N LYS A 34 16.76 -38.72 5.21
CA LYS A 34 15.50 -39.39 5.47
C LYS A 34 14.30 -38.43 5.36
N TRP A 35 14.44 -37.22 5.89
CA TRP A 35 13.41 -36.21 5.82
C TRP A 35 13.13 -35.75 4.39
N LEU A 36 14.16 -35.52 3.57
CA LEU A 36 14.03 -35.18 2.15
C LEU A 36 13.39 -36.30 1.32
N SER A 37 13.67 -37.56 1.67
CA SER A 37 13.03 -38.70 1.02
C SER A 37 11.53 -38.73 1.27
N ALA A 38 11.10 -38.26 2.43
CA ALA A 38 9.69 -38.14 2.82
C ALA A 38 9.01 -36.84 2.34
N ASN A 39 9.79 -35.80 1.96
CA ASN A 39 9.29 -34.50 1.56
C ASN A 39 10.01 -34.01 0.27
N PRO A 40 9.79 -34.70 -0.86
CA PRO A 40 10.52 -34.42 -2.10
C PRO A 40 10.24 -33.04 -2.70
N GLU A 41 9.09 -32.44 -2.37
CA GLU A 41 8.70 -31.08 -2.75
C GLU A 41 9.62 -30.00 -2.19
N LYS A 42 10.30 -30.28 -1.07
CA LYS A 42 11.22 -29.34 -0.40
C LYS A 42 12.67 -29.41 -0.90
N ARG A 43 12.93 -30.28 -1.85
CA ARG A 43 14.30 -30.50 -2.38
C ARG A 43 14.90 -29.22 -2.95
N LEU A 44 14.10 -28.39 -3.62
CA LEU A 44 14.60 -27.19 -4.29
C LEU A 44 15.03 -26.13 -3.26
N GLU A 45 14.23 -25.92 -2.20
CA GLU A 45 14.54 -24.97 -1.12
C GLU A 45 15.79 -25.40 -0.34
N VAL A 46 15.89 -26.71 -0.05
CA VAL A 46 17.03 -27.29 0.66
C VAL A 46 18.31 -27.18 -0.16
N GLU A 47 18.31 -27.51 -1.46
CA GLU A 47 19.50 -27.36 -2.31
C GLU A 47 19.93 -25.90 -2.45
N ARG A 48 18.98 -24.97 -2.59
CA ARG A 48 19.30 -23.54 -2.58
C ARG A 48 19.92 -23.06 -1.27
N ALA A 49 19.39 -23.52 -0.11
CA ALA A 49 19.96 -23.20 1.18
C ALA A 49 21.40 -23.78 1.31
N LYS A 50 21.64 -25.02 0.87
CA LYS A 50 22.97 -25.62 0.84
C LYS A 50 23.98 -24.83 -0.02
N GLU A 51 23.56 -24.40 -1.21
CA GLU A 51 24.43 -23.60 -2.08
C GLU A 51 24.81 -22.26 -1.42
N LEU A 52 23.84 -21.58 -0.79
CA LEU A 52 24.09 -20.34 -0.09
C LEU A 52 25.02 -20.51 1.10
N ILE A 53 24.83 -21.55 1.92
CA ILE A 53 25.73 -21.86 3.05
C ILE A 53 27.16 -22.15 2.56
N LYS A 54 27.32 -22.94 1.50
CA LYS A 54 28.63 -23.26 0.91
C LYS A 54 29.30 -22.06 0.22
N SER A 55 28.52 -21.10 -0.30
CA SER A 55 29.06 -19.89 -0.92
C SER A 55 29.61 -18.89 0.10
N VAL A 56 29.10 -18.91 1.32
CA VAL A 56 29.64 -18.16 2.45
C VAL A 56 30.73 -19.02 3.08
N ASN A 57 31.99 -18.58 2.99
CA ASN A 57 33.16 -19.29 3.55
C ASN A 57 33.14 -19.15 5.09
N TYR A 58 32.16 -19.80 5.74
CA TYR A 58 31.90 -19.74 7.18
C TYR A 58 32.79 -20.80 7.83
N LYS A 59 33.93 -20.39 8.39
CA LYS A 59 34.60 -21.21 9.41
C LYS A 59 33.86 -21.00 10.71
N TYR A 60 33.06 -21.98 11.08
CA TYR A 60 32.47 -22.06 12.42
C TYR A 60 33.65 -22.16 13.41
N THR A 61 33.89 -21.12 14.18
CA THR A 61 34.75 -21.20 15.38
C THR A 61 33.86 -21.69 16.49
N ASP A 62 34.06 -22.96 16.88
CA ASP A 62 33.54 -23.50 18.15
C ASP A 62 33.73 -22.47 19.25
N LYS A 63 32.71 -22.29 20.06
CA LYS A 63 32.82 -21.51 21.30
C LYS A 63 33.94 -22.16 22.12
N LEU A 64 35.11 -21.53 22.15
CA LEU A 64 36.23 -21.94 22.99
C LEU A 64 35.70 -22.09 24.43
N THR A 65 35.94 -23.24 25.00
CA THR A 65 35.66 -23.45 26.44
C THR A 65 36.51 -22.48 27.25
N ASP A 66 36.05 -22.06 28.43
CA ASP A 66 36.81 -21.14 29.31
C ASP A 66 38.24 -21.64 29.59
N THR A 67 38.47 -22.94 29.53
CA THR A 67 39.77 -23.57 29.67
C THR A 67 40.67 -23.38 28.45
N GLU A 68 40.12 -23.48 27.26
CA GLU A 68 40.85 -23.24 26.00
C GLU A 68 41.16 -21.78 25.80
N TYR A 69 40.22 -20.89 26.17
CA TYR A 69 40.44 -19.44 26.17
C TYR A 69 41.60 -19.07 27.12
N SER A 70 41.62 -19.62 28.34
CA SER A 70 42.67 -19.37 29.32
C SER A 70 44.03 -19.90 28.83
N GLN A 71 44.08 -21.05 28.16
CA GLN A 71 45.33 -21.59 27.58
C GLN A 71 45.86 -20.77 26.41
N ILE A 72 44.98 -20.27 25.55
CA ILE A 72 45.37 -19.40 24.43
C ILE A 72 45.86 -18.06 24.99
N PHE A 73 45.17 -17.50 25.96
CA PHE A 73 45.55 -16.24 26.59
C PHE A 73 46.92 -16.34 27.30
N GLU A 74 47.17 -17.43 28.07
CA GLU A 74 48.48 -17.73 28.69
C GLU A 74 49.61 -17.88 27.62
N ARG A 75 49.32 -18.55 26.48
CA ARG A 75 50.29 -18.65 25.36
C ARG A 75 50.63 -17.30 24.73
N LEU A 76 49.63 -16.41 24.57
CA LEU A 76 49.83 -15.07 24.06
C LEU A 76 50.68 -14.21 25.00
N LEU A 77 50.44 -14.32 26.33
CA LEU A 77 51.26 -13.60 27.33
C LEU A 77 52.69 -14.09 27.35
N ARG A 78 52.93 -15.41 27.23
CA ARG A 78 54.32 -16.01 27.19
C ARG A 78 55.01 -15.74 25.86
N ALA A 79 54.27 -15.53 24.76
CA ALA A 79 54.86 -15.14 23.49
C ALA A 79 55.39 -13.71 23.53
N ASP A 80 54.77 -12.83 24.29
CA ASP A 80 55.23 -11.44 24.47
C ASP A 80 56.52 -11.36 25.33
N GLU A 81 56.68 -12.25 26.34
CA GLU A 81 57.90 -12.36 27.13
C GLU A 81 59.10 -12.99 26.36
N ALA A 82 58.84 -13.86 25.36
CA ALA A 82 59.87 -14.49 24.54
C ALA A 82 60.33 -13.62 23.39
N ALA A 83 59.64 -12.54 23.06
CA ALA A 83 59.97 -11.61 21.97
C ALA A 83 60.98 -10.51 22.38
N ALA A 84 61.52 -10.57 23.58
CA ALA A 84 62.60 -9.65 24.05
C ALA A 84 64.01 -10.16 23.70
N SER A 85 64.31 -10.34 22.44
CA SER A 85 65.67 -10.56 21.94
C SER A 85 65.96 -9.62 20.75
N PRO A 86 67.03 -8.81 20.80
CA PRO A 86 67.23 -7.73 19.82
C PRO A 86 67.90 -8.28 18.57
N SER A 87 67.15 -8.63 17.57
CA SER A 87 67.70 -8.90 16.25
C SER A 87 66.76 -8.43 15.17
N GLY A 88 67.13 -7.35 14.53
CA GLY A 88 66.77 -7.11 13.13
C GLY A 88 65.78 -5.99 12.85
N ASN A 89 66.33 -4.87 12.54
CA ASN A 89 65.72 -3.66 11.97
C ASN A 89 64.78 -3.88 10.73
N ARG A 90 64.72 -5.13 10.23
CA ARG A 90 63.86 -5.52 9.11
C ARG A 90 62.39 -5.74 9.53
N TYR A 91 62.14 -6.37 10.69
CA TYR A 91 60.78 -6.66 11.12
C TYR A 91 60.04 -5.39 11.62
N LYS A 92 60.79 -4.42 12.21
CA LYS A 92 60.24 -3.14 12.57
C LYS A 92 59.82 -2.32 11.33
N ARG A 93 60.59 -2.37 10.22
CA ARG A 93 60.23 -1.71 8.97
C ARG A 93 59.01 -2.37 8.33
N LEU A 94 58.86 -3.69 8.40
CA LEU A 94 57.71 -4.41 7.89
C LEU A 94 56.44 -4.09 8.73
N ALA A 95 56.54 -4.10 10.06
CA ALA A 95 55.46 -3.76 10.95
C ALA A 95 54.97 -2.31 10.79
N TYR A 96 55.89 -1.35 10.62
CA TYR A 96 55.54 0.03 10.29
C TYR A 96 54.91 0.17 8.90
N GLY A 97 55.35 -0.66 7.92
CA GLY A 97 54.74 -0.68 6.60
C GLY A 97 53.32 -1.19 6.61
N ILE A 98 53.03 -2.25 7.41
CA ILE A 98 51.68 -2.79 7.57
C ILE A 98 50.78 -1.80 8.35
N ALA A 99 51.31 -1.19 9.41
CA ALA A 99 50.58 -0.19 10.19
C ALA A 99 50.20 1.05 9.35
N ALA A 100 51.15 1.51 8.49
CA ALA A 100 50.90 2.60 7.55
C ALA A 100 49.86 2.22 6.49
N ALA A 101 49.90 0.99 5.97
CA ALA A 101 48.93 0.49 4.99
C ALA A 101 47.52 0.41 5.61
N ILE A 102 47.40 -0.08 6.85
CA ILE A 102 46.14 -0.12 7.59
C ILE A 102 45.64 1.30 7.85
N ALA A 103 46.51 2.22 8.28
CA ALA A 103 46.12 3.62 8.50
C ALA A 103 45.62 4.29 7.21
N LEU A 104 46.31 4.06 6.06
CA LEU A 104 45.86 4.56 4.76
C LEU A 104 44.50 3.96 4.35
N LEU A 105 44.29 2.67 4.63
CA LEU A 105 43.03 1.97 4.33
C LEU A 105 41.88 2.51 5.19
N ILE A 106 42.16 2.83 6.47
CA ILE A 106 41.19 3.46 7.38
C ILE A 106 40.87 4.89 6.90
N VAL A 107 41.88 5.68 6.52
CA VAL A 107 41.69 7.03 5.98
C VAL A 107 40.92 6.97 4.65
N ALA A 108 41.22 5.99 3.78
CA ALA A 108 40.48 5.78 2.55
C ALA A 108 39.03 5.35 2.80
N LEU A 109 38.78 4.51 3.81
CA LEU A 109 37.42 4.11 4.21
C LEU A 109 36.64 5.29 4.83
N ILE A 110 37.29 6.12 5.67
CA ILE A 110 36.66 7.31 6.22
C ILE A 110 36.36 8.31 5.12
N GLY A 111 37.31 8.57 4.22
CA GLY A 111 37.11 9.42 3.05
C GLY A 111 36.04 8.91 2.10
N TYR A 112 35.94 7.57 1.94
CA TYR A 112 34.88 6.95 1.17
C TYR A 112 33.52 7.09 1.84
N GLN A 113 33.44 7.01 3.18
CA GLN A 113 32.21 7.24 3.93
C GLN A 113 31.78 8.73 3.91
N GLU A 114 32.73 9.68 3.91
CA GLU A 114 32.43 11.12 3.80
C GLU A 114 32.00 11.51 2.37
N THR A 115 32.43 10.77 1.33
CA THR A 115 31.95 10.98 -0.05
C THR A 115 30.64 10.28 -0.35
N TYR A 116 30.22 9.34 0.52
CA TYR A 116 28.85 8.80 0.55
C TYR A 116 28.00 9.77 1.37
N GLU A 117 27.67 10.92 0.81
CA GLU A 117 26.45 11.58 1.24
C GLU A 117 25.35 10.54 1.01
N PRO A 118 24.62 10.08 2.05
CA PRO A 118 23.41 9.32 1.78
C PRO A 118 22.63 10.23 0.82
N VAL A 119 22.36 9.74 -0.38
CA VAL A 119 21.37 10.37 -1.25
C VAL A 119 20.16 10.48 -0.32
N GLU A 120 19.90 11.68 0.21
CA GLU A 120 18.64 11.96 0.85
C GLU A 120 17.64 11.51 -0.20
N GLU A 121 17.05 10.35 0.03
CA GLU A 121 15.91 9.92 -0.74
C GLU A 121 14.92 11.05 -0.49
N LEU A 122 14.94 12.02 -1.42
CA LEU A 122 14.10 13.22 -1.37
C LEU A 122 12.71 12.65 -1.18
N ALA A 123 12.24 12.68 0.08
CA ALA A 123 10.96 12.12 0.45
C ALA A 123 9.97 12.81 -0.48
N ILE A 124 9.45 12.05 -1.47
CA ILE A 124 8.53 12.58 -2.47
C ILE A 124 7.36 13.14 -1.67
N GLN A 125 7.20 14.45 -1.70
CA GLN A 125 6.13 15.10 -0.97
C GLN A 125 4.80 14.54 -1.45
N GLN A 126 3.97 14.13 -0.48
CA GLN A 126 2.61 13.70 -0.75
C GLN A 126 1.70 14.93 -0.72
N VAL A 127 0.88 15.05 -1.74
CA VAL A 127 -0.16 16.08 -1.85
C VAL A 127 -1.49 15.42 -1.52
N GLU A 128 -2.22 15.99 -0.58
CA GLU A 128 -3.59 15.59 -0.28
C GLU A 128 -4.56 16.68 -0.72
N VAL A 129 -5.57 16.31 -1.50
CA VAL A 129 -6.67 17.19 -1.89
C VAL A 129 -7.97 16.58 -1.41
N SER A 130 -8.74 17.32 -0.61
CA SER A 130 -10.04 16.90 -0.10
C SER A 130 -11.17 17.83 -0.54
N THR A 131 -12.37 17.30 -0.48
CA THR A 131 -13.63 17.99 -0.72
C THR A 131 -14.50 17.92 0.53
N GLU A 132 -15.17 19.02 0.84
CA GLU A 132 -16.20 19.06 1.90
C GLU A 132 -17.59 18.69 1.35
N LEU A 133 -18.58 18.61 2.21
CA LEU A 133 -19.99 18.50 1.81
C LEU A 133 -20.37 19.67 0.90
N GLY A 134 -21.09 19.39 -0.17
CA GLY A 134 -21.46 20.37 -1.19
C GLY A 134 -20.34 20.74 -2.17
N GLN A 135 -19.11 20.26 -1.97
CA GLN A 135 -17.96 20.61 -2.79
C GLN A 135 -17.53 19.45 -3.70
N ARG A 136 -17.19 19.76 -4.93
CA ARG A 136 -16.51 18.89 -5.89
C ARG A 136 -15.28 19.60 -6.42
N LYS A 137 -14.21 18.87 -6.69
CA LYS A 137 -12.96 19.44 -7.22
C LYS A 137 -12.49 18.66 -8.44
N THR A 138 -11.96 19.38 -9.41
CA THR A 138 -11.23 18.76 -10.54
C THR A 138 -9.74 19.00 -10.32
N ILE A 139 -8.96 17.93 -10.37
CA ILE A 139 -7.53 17.90 -10.10
C ILE A 139 -6.84 17.39 -11.36
N LYS A 140 -5.80 18.10 -11.79
CA LYS A 140 -4.88 17.60 -12.81
C LYS A 140 -3.65 17.04 -12.11
N LEU A 141 -3.39 15.75 -12.32
CA LEU A 141 -2.25 15.04 -11.74
C LEU A 141 -0.96 15.32 -12.53
N PRO A 142 0.22 15.03 -11.95
CA PRO A 142 1.54 15.26 -12.57
C PRO A 142 1.75 14.52 -13.91
N ASP A 143 1.09 13.40 -14.13
CA ASP A 143 1.12 12.62 -15.37
C ASP A 143 0.17 13.12 -16.46
N GLY A 144 -0.61 14.17 -16.15
CA GLY A 144 -1.63 14.72 -17.03
C GLY A 144 -3.01 14.09 -16.87
N SER A 145 -3.18 13.07 -16.05
CA SER A 145 -4.49 12.49 -15.71
C SER A 145 -5.38 13.53 -15.03
N ILE A 146 -6.70 13.42 -15.25
CA ILE A 146 -7.69 14.31 -14.65
C ILE A 146 -8.54 13.48 -13.69
N VAL A 147 -8.69 13.99 -12.47
CA VAL A 147 -9.55 13.38 -11.44
C VAL A 147 -10.59 14.39 -11.01
N LYS A 148 -11.87 14.03 -11.10
CA LYS A 148 -12.94 14.80 -10.48
C LYS A 148 -13.35 14.10 -9.19
N LEU A 149 -13.12 14.74 -8.07
CA LEU A 149 -13.52 14.25 -6.75
C LEU A 149 -14.96 14.64 -6.46
N ASN A 150 -15.74 13.68 -6.01
CA ASN A 150 -17.08 13.92 -5.51
C ASN A 150 -17.03 14.48 -4.06
N ILE A 151 -18.15 14.72 -3.47
CA ILE A 151 -18.37 15.30 -2.16
C ILE A 151 -17.77 14.41 -1.07
N GLY A 152 -17.15 15.00 -0.04
CA GLY A 152 -16.63 14.26 1.11
C GLY A 152 -15.56 13.23 0.75
N SER A 153 -14.73 13.54 -0.26
CA SER A 153 -13.71 12.64 -0.79
C SER A 153 -12.31 13.22 -0.63
N SER A 154 -11.30 12.38 -0.54
CA SER A 154 -9.90 12.79 -0.54
C SER A 154 -9.05 11.95 -1.50
N LEU A 155 -8.09 12.59 -2.15
CA LEU A 155 -7.09 11.98 -3.01
C LEU A 155 -5.69 12.36 -2.53
N GLU A 156 -4.89 11.36 -2.22
CA GLU A 156 -3.48 11.49 -1.87
C GLU A 156 -2.63 10.98 -3.03
N PHE A 157 -1.67 11.79 -3.48
CA PHE A 157 -0.78 11.47 -4.60
C PHE A 157 0.58 12.17 -4.43
N PRO A 158 1.67 11.63 -5.00
CA PRO A 158 2.98 12.27 -4.95
C PRO A 158 3.05 13.48 -5.88
N GLU A 159 3.83 14.50 -5.52
CA GLU A 159 4.09 15.65 -6.42
C GLU A 159 4.64 15.22 -7.78
N ARG A 160 5.35 14.08 -7.84
CA ARG A 160 5.90 13.47 -9.05
C ARG A 160 5.81 11.95 -8.98
N PHE A 161 5.44 11.33 -10.08
CA PHE A 161 5.48 9.88 -10.21
C PHE A 161 6.88 9.42 -10.64
N GLU A 162 7.80 9.19 -9.72
CA GLU A 162 9.19 8.77 -10.00
C GLU A 162 9.35 7.24 -10.06
N MET A 163 8.46 6.50 -9.41
CA MET A 163 8.49 5.03 -9.34
C MET A 163 8.06 4.37 -10.66
N ALA A 164 8.19 3.06 -10.74
CA ALA A 164 7.74 2.26 -11.88
C ALA A 164 6.22 2.26 -12.07
N THR A 165 5.47 2.80 -11.10
CA THR A 165 4.02 2.92 -11.11
C THR A 165 3.59 4.34 -10.76
N ARG A 166 2.36 4.70 -11.15
CA ARG A 166 1.67 5.95 -10.78
C ARG A 166 0.65 5.60 -9.69
N THR A 167 1.06 5.68 -8.43
CA THR A 167 0.20 5.24 -7.32
C THR A 167 -0.42 6.42 -6.62
N VAL A 168 -1.74 6.34 -6.38
CA VAL A 168 -2.54 7.30 -5.63
C VAL A 168 -3.45 6.57 -4.65
N LYS A 169 -3.96 7.29 -3.63
CA LYS A 169 -4.89 6.74 -2.65
C LYS A 169 -6.17 7.56 -2.65
N LEU A 170 -7.32 6.88 -2.79
CA LEU A 170 -8.65 7.49 -2.78
C LEU A 170 -9.43 7.05 -1.52
N THR A 171 -10.05 8.02 -0.87
CA THR A 171 -11.14 7.81 0.09
C THR A 171 -12.36 8.58 -0.41
N GLY A 172 -13.54 7.96 -0.43
CA GLY A 172 -14.73 8.56 -1.03
C GLY A 172 -14.91 8.20 -2.48
N GLU A 173 -15.32 9.12 -3.35
CA GLU A 173 -15.65 8.86 -4.75
C GLU A 173 -14.93 9.79 -5.69
N GLY A 174 -14.41 9.22 -6.78
CA GLY A 174 -13.75 9.96 -7.83
C GLY A 174 -13.99 9.38 -9.22
N TYR A 175 -14.15 10.27 -10.18
CA TYR A 175 -14.10 9.94 -11.60
C TYR A 175 -12.69 10.22 -12.10
N PHE A 176 -12.08 9.22 -12.71
CA PHE A 176 -10.71 9.25 -13.20
C PHE A 176 -10.72 9.20 -14.73
N ASP A 177 -10.01 10.12 -15.33
CA ASP A 177 -9.64 10.09 -16.74
C ASP A 177 -8.12 10.01 -16.82
N VAL A 178 -7.62 8.77 -16.88
CA VAL A 178 -6.20 8.46 -16.72
C VAL A 178 -5.48 8.56 -18.07
N ALA A 179 -4.42 9.34 -18.11
CA ALA A 179 -3.54 9.47 -19.27
C ALA A 179 -2.92 8.12 -19.64
N GLU A 180 -2.95 7.77 -20.95
CA GLU A 180 -2.44 6.49 -21.43
C GLU A 180 -0.90 6.42 -21.29
N ASP A 181 -0.43 5.45 -20.52
CA ASP A 181 0.97 5.05 -20.44
C ASP A 181 1.06 3.56 -20.13
N LYS A 182 1.37 2.76 -21.17
CA LYS A 182 1.49 1.30 -21.06
C LYS A 182 2.75 0.84 -20.32
N SER A 183 3.75 1.70 -20.23
CA SER A 183 5.02 1.39 -19.54
C SER A 183 4.96 1.62 -18.04
N LYS A 184 3.98 2.45 -17.57
CA LYS A 184 3.87 2.88 -16.18
C LYS A 184 2.43 2.78 -15.69
N PRO A 185 2.02 1.63 -15.13
CA PRO A 185 0.66 1.41 -14.64
C PRO A 185 0.22 2.47 -13.63
N PHE A 186 -1.05 2.88 -13.71
CA PHE A 186 -1.70 3.76 -12.73
C PHE A 186 -2.47 2.89 -11.73
N ILE A 187 -2.17 3.04 -10.44
CA ILE A 187 -2.73 2.21 -9.37
C ILE A 187 -3.44 3.10 -8.36
N ILE A 188 -4.71 2.80 -8.08
CA ILE A 188 -5.46 3.44 -7.01
C ILE A 188 -5.62 2.46 -5.87
N GLN A 189 -5.26 2.89 -4.67
CA GLN A 189 -5.48 2.16 -3.43
C GLN A 189 -6.73 2.72 -2.74
N SER A 190 -7.70 1.87 -2.41
CA SER A 190 -8.97 2.28 -1.80
C SER A 190 -9.50 1.17 -0.90
N GLY A 191 -9.42 1.32 0.42
CA GLY A 191 -10.08 0.43 1.38
C GLY A 191 -9.83 -1.07 1.19
N GLY A 192 -8.59 -1.49 0.85
CA GLY A 192 -8.22 -2.88 0.60
C GLY A 192 -8.40 -3.35 -0.84
N LEU A 193 -8.91 -2.48 -1.74
CA LEU A 193 -8.99 -2.73 -3.18
C LEU A 193 -7.88 -1.96 -3.91
N PHE A 194 -7.23 -2.63 -4.85
CA PHE A 194 -6.30 -2.05 -5.82
C PHE A 194 -6.97 -2.00 -7.19
N THR A 195 -6.97 -0.81 -7.79
CA THR A 195 -7.50 -0.58 -9.14
C THR A 195 -6.35 -0.20 -10.05
N GLU A 196 -6.02 -1.04 -11.04
CA GLU A 196 -4.88 -0.88 -11.95
C GLU A 196 -5.37 -0.60 -13.36
N VAL A 197 -4.83 0.45 -14.00
CA VAL A 197 -5.16 0.86 -15.36
C VAL A 197 -3.92 1.34 -16.13
N LEU A 198 -4.00 1.38 -17.45
CA LEU A 198 -2.93 1.88 -18.34
C LEU A 198 -3.34 3.16 -19.12
N GLY A 199 -4.63 3.49 -19.13
CA GLY A 199 -5.24 4.62 -19.83
C GLY A 199 -6.72 4.35 -19.98
N THR A 200 -7.55 4.89 -19.09
CA THR A 200 -8.92 4.43 -18.86
C THR A 200 -9.72 5.55 -18.21
N SER A 201 -10.97 5.70 -18.59
CA SER A 201 -11.92 6.56 -17.89
C SER A 201 -12.91 5.69 -17.11
N PHE A 202 -13.03 5.92 -15.80
CA PHE A 202 -13.86 5.12 -14.90
C PHE A 202 -14.25 5.89 -13.64
N ASN A 203 -15.29 5.42 -12.96
CA ASN A 203 -15.70 5.89 -11.64
C ASN A 203 -15.30 4.88 -10.58
N LEU A 204 -14.80 5.36 -9.45
CA LEU A 204 -14.47 4.56 -8.27
C LEU A 204 -15.15 5.19 -7.06
N CYS A 205 -16.06 4.43 -6.43
CA CYS A 205 -16.78 4.81 -5.20
C CYS A 205 -16.31 3.90 -4.06
N ALA A 206 -15.63 4.50 -3.07
CA ALA A 206 -14.98 3.82 -1.94
C ALA A 206 -15.20 4.57 -0.62
N TYR A 207 -16.41 5.09 -0.40
CA TYR A 207 -16.75 5.72 0.88
C TYR A 207 -16.60 4.71 2.03
N PRO A 208 -15.97 5.09 3.16
CA PRO A 208 -15.73 4.19 4.28
C PRO A 208 -16.98 3.59 4.91
N GLU A 209 -18.08 4.35 4.90
CA GLU A 209 -19.38 3.96 5.46
C GLU A 209 -20.15 2.96 4.61
N LEU A 210 -19.73 2.72 3.36
CA LEU A 210 -20.34 1.73 2.48
C LEU A 210 -19.74 0.34 2.68
N ASP A 211 -20.56 -0.70 2.68
CA ASP A 211 -20.15 -2.10 2.79
C ASP A 211 -19.36 -2.61 1.57
N SER A 212 -19.41 -1.87 0.48
CA SER A 212 -18.76 -2.24 -0.78
C SER A 212 -18.05 -1.08 -1.45
N ILE A 213 -17.05 -1.43 -2.27
CA ILE A 213 -16.38 -0.51 -3.19
C ILE A 213 -16.82 -0.86 -4.59
N THR A 214 -17.18 0.14 -5.40
CA THR A 214 -17.62 -0.08 -6.78
C THR A 214 -16.70 0.62 -7.77
N VAL A 215 -16.43 -0.06 -8.90
CA VAL A 215 -15.61 0.47 -10.00
C VAL A 215 -16.40 0.30 -11.30
N SER A 216 -16.81 1.40 -11.92
CA SER A 216 -17.62 1.43 -13.15
C SER A 216 -16.78 1.94 -14.32
N VAL A 217 -16.61 1.14 -15.37
CA VAL A 217 -15.70 1.42 -16.49
C VAL A 217 -16.43 2.10 -17.63
N VAL A 218 -15.96 3.29 -18.02
CA VAL A 218 -16.50 4.06 -19.16
C VAL A 218 -15.72 3.75 -20.44
N THR A 219 -14.38 3.83 -20.39
CA THR A 219 -13.52 3.50 -21.52
C THR A 219 -12.35 2.63 -21.07
N GLY A 220 -11.69 1.93 -21.98
CA GLY A 220 -10.49 1.15 -21.71
C GLY A 220 -10.74 -0.13 -20.92
N ARG A 221 -9.80 -0.52 -20.08
CA ARG A 221 -9.88 -1.72 -19.21
C ARG A 221 -9.32 -1.42 -17.84
N VAL A 222 -9.97 -1.98 -16.84
CA VAL A 222 -9.61 -1.85 -15.43
C VAL A 222 -9.37 -3.24 -14.85
N LYS A 223 -8.24 -3.46 -14.21
CA LYS A 223 -8.01 -4.63 -13.36
C LYS A 223 -8.21 -4.21 -11.93
N ILE A 224 -9.10 -4.89 -11.23
CA ILE A 224 -9.31 -4.72 -9.79
C ILE A 224 -8.82 -5.96 -9.05
N SER A 225 -8.17 -5.79 -7.90
CA SER A 225 -7.64 -6.88 -7.08
C SER A 225 -7.65 -6.50 -5.60
N ASN A 226 -7.69 -7.50 -4.73
CA ASN A 226 -7.53 -7.34 -3.31
C ASN A 226 -6.17 -7.90 -2.81
N GLU A 227 -5.86 -7.72 -1.53
CA GLU A 227 -4.63 -8.21 -0.91
C GLU A 227 -4.51 -9.75 -0.94
N SER A 228 -5.64 -10.47 -0.98
CA SER A 228 -5.68 -11.94 -1.06
C SER A 228 -5.43 -12.48 -2.46
N GLY A 229 -5.20 -11.61 -3.47
CA GLY A 229 -4.92 -12.01 -4.85
C GLY A 229 -6.16 -12.30 -5.70
N VAL A 230 -7.38 -12.16 -5.15
CA VAL A 230 -8.61 -12.23 -5.96
C VAL A 230 -8.64 -11.03 -6.90
N HIS A 231 -8.87 -11.26 -8.18
CA HIS A 231 -8.88 -10.21 -9.18
C HIS A 231 -9.97 -10.39 -10.24
N GLN A 232 -10.35 -9.29 -10.88
CA GLN A 232 -11.26 -9.23 -12.02
C GLN A 232 -10.79 -8.18 -13.03
N VAL A 233 -11.05 -8.45 -14.32
CA VAL A 233 -10.84 -7.49 -15.39
C VAL A 233 -12.19 -6.99 -15.90
N LEU A 234 -12.35 -5.67 -15.87
CA LEU A 234 -13.55 -4.96 -16.28
C LEU A 234 -13.31 -4.28 -17.63
N SER A 235 -14.33 -4.32 -18.48
CA SER A 235 -14.40 -3.67 -19.80
C SER A 235 -15.45 -2.54 -19.77
N PRO A 236 -15.57 -1.72 -20.79
CA PRO A 236 -16.60 -0.67 -20.83
C PRO A 236 -18.01 -1.22 -20.54
N ALA A 237 -18.79 -0.45 -19.80
CA ALA A 237 -20.09 -0.81 -19.23
C ALA A 237 -20.09 -1.92 -18.17
N ASP A 238 -18.93 -2.44 -17.76
CA ASP A 238 -18.83 -3.32 -16.59
C ASP A 238 -18.71 -2.51 -15.30
N MET A 239 -19.22 -3.09 -14.21
CA MET A 239 -19.02 -2.67 -12.83
C MET A 239 -18.47 -3.83 -12.01
N GLY A 240 -17.39 -3.56 -11.28
CA GLY A 240 -16.88 -4.42 -10.23
C GLY A 240 -17.41 -3.96 -8.87
N ILE A 241 -17.90 -4.90 -8.07
CA ILE A 241 -18.35 -4.67 -6.71
C ILE A 241 -17.48 -5.49 -5.77
N TYR A 242 -16.67 -4.83 -4.96
CA TYR A 242 -15.86 -5.46 -3.92
C TYR A 242 -16.56 -5.35 -2.58
N SER A 243 -16.91 -6.49 -1.98
CA SER A 243 -17.47 -6.53 -0.62
C SER A 243 -16.35 -6.47 0.41
N ARG A 244 -16.40 -5.48 1.31
CA ARG A 244 -15.43 -5.33 2.41
C ARG A 244 -15.51 -6.50 3.40
N GLN A 245 -16.72 -7.02 3.63
CA GLN A 245 -16.97 -8.10 4.59
C GLN A 245 -16.47 -9.45 4.08
N THR A 246 -16.80 -9.80 2.84
CA THR A 246 -16.47 -11.13 2.27
C THR A 246 -15.18 -11.12 1.47
N GLN A 247 -14.60 -9.96 1.19
CA GLN A 247 -13.43 -9.74 0.33
C GLN A 247 -13.60 -10.33 -1.09
N SER A 248 -14.83 -10.55 -1.50
CA SER A 248 -15.17 -11.08 -2.83
C SER A 248 -15.37 -9.94 -3.84
N ILE A 249 -15.12 -10.24 -5.11
CA ILE A 249 -15.34 -9.32 -6.22
C ILE A 249 -16.42 -9.91 -7.13
N LEU A 250 -17.52 -9.18 -7.30
CA LEU A 250 -18.59 -9.49 -8.24
C LEU A 250 -18.46 -8.56 -9.46
N LYS A 251 -18.63 -9.12 -10.65
CA LYS A 251 -18.69 -8.33 -11.90
C LYS A 251 -20.13 -8.32 -12.42
N THR A 252 -20.63 -7.12 -12.76
CA THR A 252 -21.97 -6.90 -13.30
C THR A 252 -21.94 -5.76 -14.33
N LYS A 253 -23.09 -5.32 -14.82
CA LYS A 253 -23.27 -4.09 -15.59
C LYS A 253 -23.75 -2.97 -14.65
N TYR A 254 -23.45 -1.71 -14.98
CA TYR A 254 -23.97 -0.59 -14.23
C TYR A 254 -25.00 0.20 -15.04
N ASP A 255 -25.87 0.92 -14.32
CA ASP A 255 -26.75 1.93 -14.90
C ASP A 255 -25.97 3.23 -15.07
N GLU A 256 -26.16 3.94 -16.19
CA GLU A 256 -25.50 5.23 -16.47
C GLU A 256 -25.76 6.27 -15.38
N ASP A 257 -26.84 6.16 -14.63
CA ASP A 257 -27.18 7.01 -13.50
C ASP A 257 -26.15 7.03 -12.37
N ILE A 258 -25.31 5.99 -12.28
CA ILE A 258 -24.17 5.98 -11.33
C ILE A 258 -23.14 7.07 -11.64
N LEU A 259 -23.09 7.56 -12.87
CA LEU A 259 -22.22 8.64 -13.33
C LEU A 259 -22.90 10.01 -13.36
N ALA A 260 -24.18 10.09 -12.98
CA ALA A 260 -24.97 11.33 -13.04
C ALA A 260 -24.31 12.49 -12.29
N TRP A 261 -23.71 12.21 -11.13
CA TRP A 261 -23.03 13.20 -10.30
C TRP A 261 -21.88 13.90 -11.04
N TYR A 262 -21.16 13.16 -11.90
CA TYR A 262 -20.07 13.71 -12.72
C TYR A 262 -20.56 14.82 -13.64
N SER A 263 -21.78 14.67 -14.18
CA SER A 263 -22.46 15.65 -15.03
C SER A 263 -23.28 16.68 -14.24
N GLY A 264 -23.20 16.68 -12.91
CA GLY A 264 -23.95 17.58 -12.05
C GLY A 264 -25.44 17.25 -12.00
N ILE A 265 -25.80 15.99 -12.24
CA ILE A 265 -27.19 15.52 -12.17
C ILE A 265 -27.42 14.87 -10.83
N LEU A 266 -28.35 15.42 -10.04
CA LEU A 266 -28.88 14.84 -8.82
C LEU A 266 -30.09 13.99 -9.17
N ILE A 267 -30.05 12.72 -8.80
CA ILE A 267 -31.15 11.77 -9.00
C ILE A 267 -31.71 11.37 -7.63
N ILE A 268 -33.01 11.49 -7.51
CA ILE A 268 -33.80 11.03 -6.36
C ILE A 268 -34.86 10.10 -6.93
N GLU A 269 -34.87 8.84 -6.51
CA GLU A 269 -35.83 7.85 -7.00
C GLU A 269 -36.55 7.17 -5.85
N ASN A 270 -37.85 7.44 -5.72
CA ASN A 270 -38.75 6.83 -4.76
C ASN A 270 -38.19 6.78 -3.31
N LYS A 271 -37.53 7.87 -2.88
CA LYS A 271 -36.88 7.95 -1.57
C LYS A 271 -37.81 8.57 -0.53
N PRO A 272 -37.84 8.03 0.70
CA PRO A 272 -38.49 8.71 1.84
C PRO A 272 -37.91 10.12 2.05
N LEU A 273 -38.74 11.08 2.44
CA LEU A 273 -38.31 12.47 2.61
C LEU A 273 -37.07 12.63 3.54
N PRO A 274 -36.93 11.90 4.67
CA PRO A 274 -35.71 12.00 5.48
C PRO A 274 -34.43 11.64 4.71
N GLU A 275 -34.51 10.63 3.83
CA GLU A 275 -33.37 10.24 2.98
C GLU A 275 -33.09 11.28 1.88
N VAL A 276 -34.16 11.91 1.34
CA VAL A 276 -34.03 13.02 0.38
C VAL A 276 -33.28 14.18 1.05
N PHE A 277 -33.69 14.59 2.26
CA PHE A 277 -32.99 15.67 2.96
C PHE A 277 -31.53 15.33 3.24
N SER A 278 -31.23 14.13 3.72
CA SER A 278 -29.86 13.66 3.92
C SER A 278 -29.04 13.66 2.61
N GLN A 279 -29.67 13.36 1.47
CA GLN A 279 -29.03 13.44 0.16
C GLN A 279 -28.77 14.89 -0.25
N LEU A 280 -29.70 15.81 0.00
CA LEU A 280 -29.56 17.24 -0.25
C LEU A 280 -28.51 17.88 0.66
N GLU A 281 -28.44 17.50 1.93
CA GLU A 281 -27.38 17.92 2.86
C GLU A 281 -26.00 17.66 2.27
N ARG A 282 -25.78 16.41 1.86
CA ARG A 282 -24.51 16.03 1.21
C ARG A 282 -24.27 16.79 -0.10
N TRP A 283 -25.29 16.88 -0.95
CA TRP A 283 -25.14 17.45 -2.31
C TRP A 283 -24.85 18.96 -2.30
N TYR A 284 -25.49 19.71 -1.37
CA TYR A 284 -25.40 21.17 -1.28
C TYR A 284 -24.53 21.67 -0.12
N GLY A 285 -24.15 20.80 0.81
CA GLY A 285 -23.38 21.19 2.00
C GLY A 285 -24.20 22.05 2.95
N VAL A 286 -25.44 21.67 3.17
CA VAL A 286 -26.42 22.33 4.07
C VAL A 286 -26.82 21.38 5.19
N GLU A 287 -27.53 21.88 6.20
CA GLU A 287 -28.06 21.14 7.34
C GLU A 287 -29.57 21.33 7.40
N PHE A 288 -30.34 20.25 7.56
CA PHE A 288 -31.80 20.31 7.69
C PHE A 288 -32.21 20.19 9.19
N GLU A 289 -32.99 21.15 9.64
CA GLU A 289 -33.67 21.15 10.94
C GLU A 289 -35.15 20.90 10.70
N ILE A 290 -35.65 19.77 11.19
CA ILE A 290 -37.05 19.39 11.05
C ILE A 290 -37.78 19.85 12.32
N ALA A 291 -38.82 20.71 12.19
CA ALA A 291 -39.66 21.13 13.31
C ALA A 291 -40.52 19.97 13.85
N ASP A 292 -40.85 20.03 15.11
CA ASP A 292 -41.74 19.04 15.74
C ASP A 292 -43.09 19.00 15.03
N GLY A 293 -43.62 17.78 14.81
CA GLY A 293 -44.94 17.54 14.25
C GLY A 293 -44.99 17.51 12.71
N VAL A 294 -43.94 17.84 12.01
CA VAL A 294 -43.92 17.79 10.54
C VAL A 294 -44.11 16.35 10.03
N ASN A 295 -45.12 16.17 9.17
CA ASN A 295 -45.33 14.89 8.52
C ASN A 295 -44.34 14.67 7.36
N LEU A 296 -43.46 13.69 7.54
CA LEU A 296 -42.47 13.29 6.50
C LEU A 296 -42.85 11.96 5.83
N GLU A 297 -44.10 11.54 5.91
CA GLU A 297 -44.57 10.35 5.20
C GLU A 297 -44.55 10.56 3.68
N GLY A 298 -44.32 9.48 2.96
CA GLY A 298 -44.27 9.52 1.49
C GLY A 298 -42.87 9.45 0.93
N THR A 299 -42.82 9.39 -0.39
CA THR A 299 -41.57 9.30 -1.15
C THR A 299 -41.53 10.41 -2.19
N TYR A 300 -40.29 10.76 -2.56
CA TYR A 300 -40.03 11.79 -3.56
C TYR A 300 -39.17 11.24 -4.69
N SER A 301 -39.46 11.70 -5.92
CA SER A 301 -38.64 11.40 -7.10
C SER A 301 -38.39 12.67 -7.90
N GLY A 302 -37.16 12.81 -8.39
CA GLY A 302 -36.79 13.94 -9.22
C GLY A 302 -35.41 13.75 -9.86
N ARG A 303 -35.20 14.40 -11.00
CA ARG A 303 -33.92 14.44 -11.73
C ARG A 303 -33.56 15.89 -12.02
N TYR A 304 -32.46 16.36 -11.43
CA TYR A 304 -32.08 17.76 -11.41
C TYR A 304 -30.67 17.95 -11.95
N GLN A 305 -30.56 18.61 -13.10
CA GLN A 305 -29.25 18.91 -13.69
C GLN A 305 -28.84 20.35 -13.36
N ASN A 306 -27.77 20.48 -12.55
CA ASN A 306 -27.20 21.78 -12.14
C ASN A 306 -28.25 22.75 -11.61
N LYS A 307 -29.26 22.26 -10.87
CA LYS A 307 -30.31 23.08 -10.26
C LYS A 307 -29.90 23.57 -8.87
N SER A 308 -30.44 24.73 -8.49
CA SER A 308 -30.25 25.25 -7.14
C SER A 308 -31.07 24.46 -6.10
N LEU A 309 -30.69 24.53 -4.84
CA LEU A 309 -31.40 23.91 -3.75
C LEU A 309 -32.81 24.45 -3.60
N GLU A 310 -33.00 25.78 -3.77
CA GLU A 310 -34.29 26.45 -3.66
C GLU A 310 -35.30 25.85 -4.65
N LEU A 311 -34.91 25.61 -5.89
CA LEU A 311 -35.80 25.04 -6.88
C LEU A 311 -36.26 23.62 -6.51
N ILE A 312 -35.35 22.84 -5.92
CA ILE A 312 -35.67 21.48 -5.47
C ILE A 312 -36.60 21.52 -4.25
N LEU A 313 -36.31 22.41 -3.29
CA LEU A 313 -37.15 22.62 -2.10
C LEU A 313 -38.56 23.12 -2.46
N GLU A 314 -38.68 23.99 -3.48
CA GLU A 314 -40.01 24.42 -3.98
C GLU A 314 -40.80 23.23 -4.53
N GLY A 315 -40.14 22.31 -5.27
CA GLY A 315 -40.77 21.09 -5.75
C GLY A 315 -41.21 20.18 -4.63
N ILE A 316 -40.35 19.96 -3.62
CA ILE A 316 -40.67 19.13 -2.43
C ILE A 316 -41.80 19.79 -1.63
N SER A 317 -41.73 21.09 -1.35
CA SER A 317 -42.73 21.86 -0.63
C SER A 317 -44.14 21.72 -1.26
N THR A 318 -44.19 21.89 -2.58
CA THR A 318 -45.45 21.80 -3.34
C THR A 318 -46.07 20.40 -3.30
N THR A 319 -45.22 19.35 -3.40
CA THR A 319 -45.73 17.96 -3.48
C THR A 319 -46.00 17.32 -2.13
N SER A 320 -45.26 17.72 -1.10
CA SER A 320 -45.32 17.12 0.24
C SER A 320 -46.04 18.01 1.25
N HIS A 321 -46.55 19.16 0.83
CA HIS A 321 -47.29 20.12 1.68
C HIS A 321 -46.52 20.57 2.92
N ILE A 322 -45.20 20.72 2.81
CA ILE A 322 -44.32 21.25 3.85
C ILE A 322 -43.81 22.64 3.45
N ASN A 323 -43.50 23.46 4.46
CA ASN A 323 -42.87 24.75 4.21
C ASN A 323 -41.37 24.67 4.55
N TYR A 324 -40.58 25.60 4.04
CA TYR A 324 -39.18 25.71 4.35
C TYR A 324 -38.74 27.17 4.51
N SER A 325 -37.66 27.36 5.26
CA SER A 325 -36.92 28.63 5.31
C SER A 325 -35.45 28.35 5.21
N ILE A 326 -34.70 29.21 4.52
CA ILE A 326 -33.27 29.10 4.30
C ILE A 326 -32.58 30.22 5.07
N ASP A 327 -31.67 29.86 5.97
CA ASP A 327 -30.77 30.78 6.64
C ASP A 327 -29.34 30.31 6.47
N ASN A 328 -28.63 30.89 5.48
CA ASN A 328 -27.30 30.48 5.04
C ASN A 328 -27.26 28.97 4.67
N LYS A 329 -26.58 28.16 5.50
CA LYS A 329 -26.47 26.70 5.31
C LYS A 329 -27.49 25.89 6.12
N LYS A 330 -28.38 26.55 6.84
CA LYS A 330 -29.42 25.89 7.65
C LYS A 330 -30.77 26.00 6.95
N ILE A 331 -31.42 24.87 6.80
CA ILE A 331 -32.72 24.74 6.15
C ILE A 331 -33.70 24.23 7.21
N ARG A 332 -34.66 25.06 7.57
CA ARG A 332 -35.72 24.66 8.51
C ARG A 332 -36.97 24.22 7.75
N ILE A 333 -37.43 23.01 8.04
CA ILE A 333 -38.69 22.44 7.52
C ILE A 333 -39.79 22.55 8.59
N TYR A 334 -40.95 23.01 8.18
CA TYR A 334 -42.12 23.20 9.07
C TYR A 334 -43.41 23.05 8.28
N GLU A 335 -44.55 22.89 8.96
CA GLU A 335 -45.90 22.86 8.38
C GLU A 335 -46.46 24.27 8.10
#